data_2b122beaf520b6670d53a913e74c0188
#
_entry.id   2b122beaf520b6670d53a913e74c0188
#
_cell.length_a   1.000
_cell.length_b   1.000
_cell.length_c   1.000
_cell.angle_alpha   90.00
_cell.angle_beta   90.00
_cell.angle_gamma   90.00
#
_symmetry.space_group_name_H-M   'P 1'
#
loop_
_entity.id
_entity.type
_entity.pdbx_description
1 polymer ?
#
loop_
_entity_poly.entity_id
_entity_poly.type
_entity_poly.pdbx_seq_one_letter_code
_entity_poly.pdbx_strand_id
1 'polypeptide(L)' 'MWSMLLEAKNRYIAELWKELFDAEGVATRVVVAGNPAEATDMTPRMIYVPDSKTHVAEEIIRKI' A
#
# COMPACT_ATOMS: atom_id res chain seq x y z
N MET A 1 -2.59 13.02 8.32
CA MET A 1 -1.73 12.94 7.12
C MET A 1 -1.47 11.47 6.78
N TRP A 2 -0.93 11.22 5.62
CA TRP A 2 -0.64 9.87 5.15
C TRP A 2 0.85 9.61 5.16
N SER A 3 1.24 8.41 5.55
CA SER A 3 2.64 8.00 5.57
C SER A 3 2.87 6.85 4.62
N MET A 4 3.99 6.88 3.91
CA MET A 4 4.38 5.77 3.03
C MET A 4 4.80 4.58 3.87
N LEU A 5 4.15 3.45 3.67
CA LEU A 5 4.38 2.25 4.45
C LEU A 5 5.34 1.29 3.77
N LEU A 6 5.07 0.97 2.52
CA LEU A 6 5.90 0.06 1.76
C LEU A 6 5.71 0.29 0.26
N GLU A 7 6.61 -0.27 -0.53
CA GLU A 7 6.53 -0.25 -1.99
C GLU A 7 6.17 -1.65 -2.48
N ALA A 8 5.13 -1.74 -3.29
CA ALA A 8 4.75 -2.98 -3.96
C ALA A 8 5.37 -3.00 -5.35
N LYS A 9 5.90 -4.14 -5.76
CA LYS A 9 6.62 -4.28 -7.03
C LYS A 9 5.74 -4.08 -8.26
N ASN A 10 4.45 -4.38 -8.15
CA ASN A 10 3.52 -4.27 -9.27
C ASN A 10 2.10 -4.11 -8.73
N ARG A 11 1.14 -3.94 -9.65
CA ARG A 11 -0.26 -3.73 -9.31
C ARG A 11 -0.85 -4.89 -8.51
N TYR A 12 -0.50 -6.11 -8.85
CA TYR A 12 -1.09 -7.29 -8.20
C TYR A 12 -0.67 -7.39 -6.74
N ILE A 13 0.60 -7.12 -6.46
CA ILE A 13 1.10 -7.12 -5.09
C ILE A 13 0.45 -5.98 -4.29
N ALA A 14 0.30 -4.81 -4.92
CA ALA A 14 -0.35 -3.67 -4.26
C ALA A 14 -1.80 -4.00 -3.90
N GLU A 15 -2.53 -4.67 -4.78
CA GLU A 15 -3.91 -5.07 -4.51
C GLU A 15 -4.01 -6.07 -3.37
N LEU A 16 -3.06 -7.01 -3.28
CA LEU A 16 -3.03 -7.96 -2.17
C LEU A 16 -2.86 -7.25 -0.84
N TRP A 17 -1.93 -6.30 -0.77
CA TRP A 17 -1.72 -5.52 0.45
C TRP A 17 -2.95 -4.70 0.79
N LYS A 18 -3.56 -4.06 -0.21
CA LYS A 18 -4.76 -3.25 0.01
C LYS A 18 -5.90 -4.09 0.57
N GLU A 19 -6.13 -5.27 0.00
CA GLU A 19 -7.18 -6.17 0.48
C GLU A 19 -6.93 -6.59 1.92
N LEU A 20 -5.68 -6.91 2.24
CA LEU A 20 -5.31 -7.33 3.59
C LEU A 20 -5.56 -6.21 4.60
N PHE A 21 -5.12 -4.99 4.28
CA PHE A 21 -5.33 -3.86 5.18
C PHE A 21 -6.81 -3.49 5.29
N ASP A 22 -7.55 -3.54 4.19
CA ASP A 22 -8.99 -3.29 4.22
C ASP A 22 -9.70 -4.29 5.13
N ALA A 23 -9.32 -5.55 5.08
CA ALA A 23 -9.89 -6.59 5.93
C ALA A 23 -9.60 -6.33 7.42
N GLU A 24 -8.50 -5.66 7.73
CA GLU A 24 -8.12 -5.32 9.09
C GLU A 24 -8.63 -3.94 9.52
N GLY A 25 -9.39 -3.28 8.65
CA GLY A 25 -9.95 -1.98 8.96
C GLY A 25 -8.97 -0.82 8.84
N VAL A 26 -7.88 -1.00 8.10
CA VAL A 26 -6.88 0.05 7.88
C VAL A 26 -7.08 0.65 6.49
N ALA A 27 -7.40 1.94 6.44
CA ALA A 27 -7.53 2.64 5.16
C ALA A 27 -6.16 2.70 4.46
N THR A 28 -6.15 2.49 3.15
CA THR A 28 -4.92 2.53 2.37
C THR A 28 -5.09 3.42 1.15
N ARG A 29 -3.98 3.98 0.70
CA ARG A 29 -3.92 4.74 -0.53
C ARG A 29 -2.76 4.20 -1.36
N VAL A 30 -3.04 3.82 -2.60
CA VAL A 30 -2.03 3.28 -3.51
C VAL A 30 -1.67 4.34 -4.52
N VAL A 31 -0.37 4.66 -4.61
CA VAL A 31 0.13 5.70 -5.49
C VAL A 31 1.15 5.08 -6.46
N VAL A 32 0.93 5.29 -7.75
CA VAL A 32 1.84 4.80 -8.79
C VAL A 32 3.16 5.55 -8.71
N ALA A 33 4.27 4.82 -8.79
CA ALA A 33 5.59 5.43 -8.88
C ALA A 33 5.77 6.03 -10.28
N GLY A 34 6.24 7.27 -10.33
CA GLY A 34 6.46 7.99 -11.59
C GLY A 34 5.18 8.55 -12.19
N ASN A 35 5.13 8.66 -13.52
CA ASN A 35 4.01 9.24 -14.23
C ASN A 35 2.85 8.26 -14.35
N PRO A 36 1.67 8.55 -13.74
CA PRO A 36 0.52 7.64 -13.83
C PRO A 36 0.06 7.35 -15.27
N ALA A 37 0.25 8.30 -16.17
CA ALA A 37 -0.15 8.13 -17.57
C ALA A 37 0.66 7.05 -18.29
N GLU A 38 1.85 6.73 -17.78
CA GLU A 38 2.73 5.73 -18.35
C GLU A 38 2.72 4.41 -17.56
N ALA A 39 1.90 4.34 -16.52
CA ALA A 39 1.87 3.18 -15.65
C ALA A 39 1.31 1.95 -16.35
N THR A 40 1.91 0.80 -16.05
CA THR A 40 1.42 -0.51 -16.49
C THR A 40 1.14 -1.34 -15.25
N ASP A 41 0.66 -2.57 -15.44
CA ASP A 41 0.43 -3.48 -14.33
C ASP A 41 1.72 -3.82 -13.59
N MET A 42 2.86 -3.69 -14.26
CA MET A 42 4.17 -4.02 -13.67
C MET A 42 4.84 -2.81 -13.03
N THR A 43 4.29 -1.62 -13.16
CA THR A 43 4.85 -0.43 -12.53
C THR A 43 4.72 -0.54 -11.01
N PRO A 44 5.81 -0.24 -10.26
CA PRO A 44 5.73 -0.26 -8.80
C PRO A 44 4.74 0.76 -8.26
N ARG A 45 4.18 0.45 -7.11
CA ARG A 45 3.24 1.33 -6.41
C ARG A 45 3.63 1.45 -4.96
N MET A 46 3.39 2.63 -4.41
CA MET A 46 3.65 2.88 -3.00
C MET A 46 2.34 2.83 -2.24
N ILE A 47 2.38 2.19 -1.07
CA ILE A 47 1.20 2.03 -0.22
C ILE A 47 1.30 3.01 0.93
N TYR A 48 0.29 3.85 1.08
CA TYR A 48 0.20 4.84 2.15
C TYR A 48 -0.91 4.47 3.11
N VAL A 49 -0.68 4.74 4.38
CA VAL A 49 -1.70 4.59 5.43
C VAL A 49 -1.74 5.88 6.25
N PRO A 50 -2.84 6.16 6.96
CA PRO A 50 -2.87 7.31 7.86
C PRO A 50 -1.78 7.20 8.91
N ASP A 51 -1.19 8.32 9.30
CA ASP A 51 -0.12 8.33 10.32
C ASP A 51 -0.52 7.59 11.59
N SER A 52 -1.77 7.77 12.01
CA SER A 52 -2.28 7.12 13.21
C SER A 52 -2.42 5.61 13.10
N LYS A 53 -2.31 5.06 11.88
CA LYS A 53 -2.47 3.64 11.62
C LYS A 53 -1.17 2.95 11.22
N THR A 54 -0.05 3.66 11.18
CA THR A 54 1.23 3.06 10.78
C THR A 54 1.62 1.90 11.70
N HIS A 55 1.42 2.07 13.00
CA HIS A 55 1.75 1.03 13.97
C HIS A 55 0.92 -0.24 13.74
N VAL A 56 -0.37 -0.07 13.51
CA VAL A 56 -1.28 -1.20 13.25
C VAL A 56 -0.88 -1.89 11.94
N ALA A 57 -0.56 -1.11 10.91
CA ALA A 57 -0.15 -1.66 9.62
C ALA A 57 1.15 -2.45 9.72
N GLU A 58 2.11 -1.97 10.50
CA GLU A 58 3.37 -2.68 10.72
C GLU A 58 3.14 -4.01 11.44
N GLU A 59 2.21 -4.05 12.39
CA GLU A 59 1.85 -5.29 13.06
C GLU A 59 1.27 -6.32 12.10
N ILE A 60 0.44 -5.86 11.15
CA ILE A 60 -0.14 -6.73 10.13
C ILE A 60 0.97 -7.33 9.27
N ILE A 61 1.94 -6.53 8.85
CA ILE A 61 3.06 -6.98 8.05
C ILE A 61 3.85 -8.07 8.77
N ARG A 62 4.08 -7.90 10.06
CA ARG A 62 4.84 -8.87 10.85
C ARG A 62 4.18 -10.24 10.95
N LYS A 63 2.88 -10.30 10.82
CA LYS A 63 2.12 -11.55 10.96
C LYS A 63 2.10 -12.39 9.71
N ILE A 64 2.62 -11.88 8.62
CA ILE A 64 2.61 -12.56 7.31
C ILE A 64 3.84 -13.42 7.06
#